data_79d7b37f4831d477a6014cb262778433
#
_entry.id   79d7b37f4831d477a6014cb262778433
#
_cell.length_a   1.000
_cell.length_b   1.000
_cell.length_c   1.000
_cell.angle_alpha   90.00
_cell.angle_beta   90.00
_cell.angle_gamma   90.00
#
_symmetry.space_group_name_H-M   'P 1'
#
loop_
_entity.id
_entity.type
_entity.pdbx_description
1 polymer ?
#
loop_
_entity_poly.entity_id
_entity_poly.type
_entity_poly.pdbx_seq_one_letter_code
_entity_poly.pdbx_strand_id
1 'polypeptide(L)'
;MHNYCRVGIDIGGTGVKGVAITEHGKALASFDIPTSNFDDNPVEILINQIKKMIDSNYPLSSIGIGASGPVNLKTRLISNPDTLPRFTGIDLVGSLSAAFNVPVSIDNDAIAAAYAEYQWTFDRKVESLVMVTLGTGIGVAGLRNGKPVRNLKGEHPESGHTPIPGINHPCYCGIDNCWEQAASRKGLEKLQEIYGNNNPLVWKEYSKFLSDGLFTIINGLDPEVIVIGGSISQYWNNLEKMVYENLGRNIYSSSSLKLVPSTLGIFAGAFGAALIPDIAQSI
;
A
#
# COMPACT_ATOMS: atom_id res chain seq x y z
N MET A 1 27.31 14.98 11.65
CA MET A 1 26.03 14.61 10.98
C MET A 1 24.96 14.60 12.06
N HIS A 2 23.92 15.40 11.92
CA HIS A 2 22.83 15.37 12.90
C HIS A 2 22.00 14.12 12.65
N ASN A 3 22.03 13.17 13.57
CA ASN A 3 21.15 12.01 13.52
C ASN A 3 19.72 12.50 13.75
N TYR A 4 18.84 12.38 12.76
CA TYR A 4 17.42 12.67 12.91
C TYR A 4 16.58 11.44 12.57
N CYS A 5 15.34 11.42 13.00
CA CYS A 5 14.37 10.41 12.59
C CYS A 5 13.24 11.02 11.77
N ARG A 6 12.61 10.17 10.98
CA ARG A 6 11.34 10.41 10.29
C ARG A 6 10.32 9.43 10.81
N VAL A 7 9.09 9.87 10.94
CA VAL A 7 7.97 8.99 11.29
C VAL A 7 7.08 8.80 10.08
N GLY A 8 6.79 7.56 9.75
CA GLY A 8 5.79 7.19 8.76
C GLY A 8 4.63 6.48 9.42
N ILE A 9 3.43 6.80 8.98
CA ILE A 9 2.16 6.24 9.46
C ILE A 9 1.40 5.69 8.26
N ASP A 10 0.99 4.44 8.34
CA ASP A 10 0.14 3.76 7.36
C ASP A 10 -1.25 3.53 7.98
N ILE A 11 -2.28 4.18 7.43
CA ILE A 11 -3.67 4.12 7.92
C ILE A 11 -4.48 3.24 6.98
N GLY A 12 -4.61 1.97 7.35
CA GLY A 12 -5.42 0.99 6.63
C GLY A 12 -6.75 0.70 7.30
N GLY A 13 -7.66 0.06 6.57
CA GLY A 13 -9.01 -0.26 7.08
C GLY A 13 -9.03 -1.22 8.27
N THR A 14 -7.99 -2.05 8.45
CA THR A 14 -7.93 -3.04 9.54
C THR A 14 -6.96 -2.62 10.65
N GLY A 15 -5.89 -1.89 10.31
CA GLY A 15 -4.85 -1.50 11.28
C GLY A 15 -4.16 -0.21 10.86
N VAL A 16 -3.66 0.51 11.87
CA VAL A 16 -2.80 1.67 11.72
C VAL A 16 -1.41 1.28 12.19
N LYS A 17 -0.43 1.41 11.30
CA LYS A 17 0.97 1.08 11.57
C LYS A 17 1.83 2.33 11.55
N GLY A 18 2.76 2.41 12.46
CA GLY A 18 3.73 3.49 12.48
C GLY A 18 5.15 2.97 12.63
N VAL A 19 6.09 3.68 12.01
CA VAL A 19 7.51 3.40 12.16
C VAL A 19 8.30 4.70 12.28
N ALA A 20 9.24 4.76 13.22
CA ALA A 20 10.27 5.78 13.27
C ALA A 20 11.54 5.21 12.64
N ILE A 21 12.11 5.89 11.66
CA ILE A 21 13.29 5.44 10.91
C ILE A 21 14.38 6.51 10.94
N THR A 22 15.64 6.09 10.86
CA THR A 22 16.77 6.98 10.58
C THR A 22 16.75 7.42 9.11
N GLU A 23 17.58 8.37 8.73
CA GLU A 23 17.77 8.79 7.31
C GLU A 23 18.16 7.64 6.37
N HIS A 24 18.80 6.60 6.91
CA HIS A 24 19.21 5.40 6.17
C HIS A 24 18.17 4.26 6.19
N GLY A 25 16.96 4.51 6.68
CA GLY A 25 15.88 3.52 6.70
C GLY A 25 15.96 2.48 7.84
N LYS A 26 16.86 2.66 8.81
CA LYS A 26 16.91 1.77 9.99
C LYS A 26 15.73 2.09 10.90
N ALA A 27 14.91 1.08 11.21
CA ALA A 27 13.82 1.21 12.18
C ALA A 27 14.38 1.44 13.59
N LEU A 28 13.83 2.43 14.29
CA LEU A 28 14.11 2.77 15.68
C LEU A 28 13.00 2.27 16.61
N ALA A 29 11.75 2.47 16.20
CA ALA A 29 10.56 2.06 16.92
C ALA A 29 9.40 1.84 15.95
N SER A 30 8.39 1.08 16.37
CA SER A 30 7.19 0.85 15.57
C SER A 30 5.98 0.58 16.45
N PHE A 31 4.78 0.75 15.87
CA PHE A 31 3.53 0.28 16.45
C PHE A 31 2.63 -0.36 15.37
N ASP A 32 1.73 -1.23 15.79
CA ASP A 32 0.63 -1.78 14.98
C ASP A 32 -0.61 -1.85 15.87
N ILE A 33 -1.64 -1.09 15.52
CA ILE A 33 -2.85 -0.92 16.33
C ILE A 33 -4.07 -1.14 15.44
N PRO A 34 -5.06 -1.94 15.85
CA PRO A 34 -6.31 -2.08 15.11
C PRO A 34 -6.98 -0.72 14.86
N THR A 35 -7.47 -0.49 13.64
CA THR A 35 -8.15 0.75 13.27
C THR A 35 -9.40 1.00 14.14
N SER A 36 -10.02 -0.08 14.65
CA SER A 36 -11.13 0.01 15.61
C SER A 36 -10.76 0.72 16.91
N ASN A 37 -9.51 0.82 17.28
CA ASN A 37 -9.06 1.50 18.51
C ASN A 37 -8.96 3.02 18.38
N PHE A 38 -9.36 3.58 17.23
CA PHE A 38 -9.31 5.03 16.95
C PHE A 38 -10.70 5.69 16.99
N ASP A 39 -11.60 5.22 17.86
CA ASP A 39 -13.01 5.61 17.87
C ASP A 39 -13.26 7.07 18.26
N ASP A 40 -12.69 7.55 19.37
CA ASP A 40 -13.09 8.83 19.98
C ASP A 40 -12.23 10.03 19.53
N ASN A 41 -10.92 9.86 19.40
CA ASN A 41 -10.02 10.94 19.02
C ASN A 41 -8.78 10.40 18.27
N PRO A 42 -8.90 10.16 16.96
CA PRO A 42 -7.80 9.57 16.19
C PRO A 42 -6.53 10.44 16.19
N VAL A 43 -6.67 11.75 16.23
CA VAL A 43 -5.54 12.69 16.27
C VAL A 43 -4.74 12.53 17.56
N GLU A 44 -5.41 12.52 18.71
CA GLU A 44 -4.75 12.39 20.01
C GLU A 44 -4.06 11.03 20.17
N ILE A 45 -4.72 9.96 19.72
CA ILE A 45 -4.13 8.62 19.73
C ILE A 45 -2.86 8.58 18.89
N LEU A 46 -2.88 9.14 17.66
CA LEU A 46 -1.69 9.24 16.82
C LEU A 46 -0.58 10.05 17.48
N ILE A 47 -0.89 11.22 18.04
CA ILE A 47 0.08 12.06 18.76
C ILE A 47 0.75 11.26 19.89
N ASN A 48 -0.03 10.54 20.68
CA ASN A 48 0.48 9.73 21.77
C ASN A 48 1.36 8.57 21.30
N GLN A 49 1.00 7.91 20.18
CA GLN A 49 1.84 6.85 19.61
C GLN A 49 3.16 7.40 19.05
N ILE A 50 3.11 8.52 18.33
CA ILE A 50 4.31 9.17 17.78
C ILE A 50 5.26 9.59 18.93
N LYS A 51 4.72 10.21 19.99
CA LYS A 51 5.54 10.59 21.17
C LYS A 51 6.29 9.43 21.80
N LYS A 52 5.68 8.22 21.81
CA LYS A 52 6.34 7.01 22.33
C LYS A 52 7.47 6.48 21.43
N MET A 53 7.44 6.82 20.13
CA MET A 53 8.46 6.36 19.17
C MET A 53 9.66 7.31 19.06
N ILE A 54 9.51 8.56 19.48
CA ILE A 54 10.58 9.57 19.36
C ILE A 54 11.61 9.36 20.46
N ASP A 55 12.87 9.23 20.07
CA ASP A 55 14.02 9.16 20.96
C ASP A 55 14.74 10.52 20.97
N SER A 56 15.16 10.97 22.16
CA SER A 56 15.94 12.22 22.33
C SER A 56 17.25 12.23 21.53
N ASN A 57 17.82 11.06 21.23
CA ASN A 57 19.03 10.93 20.42
C ASN A 57 18.78 11.12 18.91
N TYR A 58 17.50 11.08 18.49
CA TYR A 58 17.07 11.22 17.11
C TYR A 58 15.92 12.22 17.01
N PRO A 59 16.21 13.54 16.95
CA PRO A 59 15.17 14.56 16.79
C PRO A 59 14.28 14.26 15.59
N LEU A 60 12.97 14.40 15.78
CA LEU A 60 12.00 14.23 14.70
C LEU A 60 12.17 15.32 13.63
N SER A 61 12.35 14.93 12.38
CA SER A 61 12.52 15.86 11.24
C SER A 61 11.25 16.01 10.41
N SER A 62 10.45 14.97 10.26
CA SER A 62 9.20 15.00 9.48
C SER A 62 8.28 13.85 9.82
N ILE A 63 7.00 13.99 9.45
CA ILE A 63 5.99 12.94 9.54
C ILE A 63 5.34 12.76 8.17
N GLY A 64 5.25 11.54 7.70
CA GLY A 64 4.50 11.19 6.50
C GLY A 64 3.34 10.26 6.84
N ILE A 65 2.23 10.40 6.11
CA ILE A 65 1.03 9.60 6.28
C ILE A 65 0.72 8.93 4.94
N GLY A 66 0.64 7.61 4.92
CA GLY A 66 0.01 6.82 3.87
C GLY A 66 -1.38 6.42 4.34
N ALA A 67 -2.41 6.61 3.54
CA ALA A 67 -3.77 6.26 3.93
C ALA A 67 -4.52 5.57 2.80
N SER A 68 -5.34 4.57 3.14
CA SER A 68 -6.26 3.98 2.16
C SER A 68 -7.15 5.06 1.55
N GLY A 69 -7.10 5.18 0.23
CA GLY A 69 -7.72 6.26 -0.54
C GLY A 69 -9.24 6.18 -0.64
N PRO A 70 -9.85 7.20 -1.26
CA PRO A 70 -9.21 8.38 -1.87
C PRO A 70 -8.60 9.37 -0.88
N VAL A 71 -7.42 9.89 -1.21
CA VAL A 71 -6.75 11.00 -0.51
C VAL A 71 -6.72 12.22 -1.43
N ASN A 72 -7.29 13.32 -0.98
CA ASN A 72 -7.24 14.57 -1.72
C ASN A 72 -5.96 15.34 -1.39
N LEU A 73 -5.01 15.37 -2.32
CA LEU A 73 -3.71 16.00 -2.11
C LEU A 73 -3.76 17.53 -1.98
N LYS A 74 -4.81 18.20 -2.51
CA LYS A 74 -4.96 19.66 -2.38
C LYS A 74 -5.45 20.06 -1.00
N THR A 75 -6.49 19.37 -0.50
CA THR A 75 -7.02 19.61 0.85
C THR A 75 -6.26 18.84 1.92
N ARG A 76 -5.47 17.83 1.52
CA ARG A 76 -4.72 16.91 2.40
C ARG A 76 -5.62 16.10 3.34
N LEU A 77 -6.86 15.81 2.88
CA LEU A 77 -7.86 15.07 3.63
C LEU A 77 -8.10 13.69 3.03
N ILE A 78 -8.38 12.73 3.91
CA ILE A 78 -8.89 11.42 3.54
C ILE A 78 -10.39 11.55 3.24
N SER A 79 -10.85 10.97 2.12
CA SER A 79 -12.25 10.96 1.67
C SER A 79 -12.73 9.52 1.48
N ASN A 80 -12.64 8.70 2.52
CA ASN A 80 -12.97 7.28 2.48
C ASN A 80 -13.90 6.87 3.66
N PRO A 81 -15.18 7.27 3.62
CA PRO A 81 -16.11 6.98 4.71
C PRO A 81 -16.42 5.48 4.87
N ASP A 82 -16.27 4.68 3.81
CA ASP A 82 -16.59 3.26 3.83
C ASP A 82 -15.52 2.42 4.56
N THR A 83 -14.25 2.76 4.37
CA THR A 83 -13.13 2.02 4.96
C THR A 83 -12.51 2.73 6.15
N LEU A 84 -12.43 4.07 6.11
CA LEU A 84 -11.80 4.91 7.12
C LEU A 84 -12.74 5.99 7.67
N PRO A 85 -13.95 5.63 8.18
CA PRO A 85 -14.93 6.62 8.62
C PRO A 85 -14.39 7.54 9.73
N ARG A 86 -13.52 7.02 10.60
CA ARG A 86 -12.94 7.76 11.74
C ARG A 86 -11.86 8.77 11.35
N PHE A 87 -11.29 8.63 10.16
CA PHE A 87 -10.22 9.49 9.63
C PHE A 87 -10.71 10.42 8.52
N THR A 88 -11.88 10.13 7.96
CA THR A 88 -12.46 10.91 6.86
C THR A 88 -12.78 12.32 7.28
N GLY A 89 -12.28 13.30 6.52
CA GLY A 89 -12.52 14.72 6.75
C GLY A 89 -11.72 15.35 7.90
N ILE A 90 -10.88 14.59 8.61
CA ILE A 90 -10.04 15.09 9.70
C ILE A 90 -8.76 15.70 9.15
N ASP A 91 -8.39 16.91 9.58
CA ASP A 91 -7.10 17.54 9.28
C ASP A 91 -5.97 16.91 10.12
N LEU A 92 -5.53 15.71 9.74
CA LEU A 92 -4.41 15.03 10.36
C LEU A 92 -3.09 15.80 10.14
N VAL A 93 -2.91 16.36 8.94
CA VAL A 93 -1.68 17.04 8.55
C VAL A 93 -1.47 18.31 9.39
N GLY A 94 -2.47 19.17 9.47
CA GLY A 94 -2.39 20.38 10.29
C GLY A 94 -2.26 20.08 11.78
N SER A 95 -3.02 19.11 12.30
CA SER A 95 -3.00 18.72 13.70
C SER A 95 -1.63 18.16 14.13
N LEU A 96 -1.05 17.24 13.34
CA LEU A 96 0.28 16.67 13.66
C LEU A 96 1.39 17.71 13.46
N SER A 97 1.29 18.57 12.43
CA SER A 97 2.26 19.66 12.25
C SER A 97 2.26 20.63 13.42
N ALA A 98 1.09 20.99 13.95
CA ALA A 98 0.95 21.84 15.13
C ALA A 98 1.52 21.17 16.40
N ALA A 99 1.26 19.85 16.57
CA ALA A 99 1.69 19.12 17.75
C ALA A 99 3.20 18.90 17.84
N PHE A 100 3.88 18.70 16.69
CA PHE A 100 5.30 18.33 16.64
C PHE A 100 6.22 19.41 16.06
N ASN A 101 5.66 20.48 15.49
CA ASN A 101 6.39 21.58 14.83
C ASN A 101 7.37 21.08 13.75
N VAL A 102 6.94 20.10 12.94
CA VAL A 102 7.70 19.54 11.81
C VAL A 102 6.82 19.48 10.56
N PRO A 103 7.42 19.40 9.35
CA PRO A 103 6.66 19.14 8.11
C PRO A 103 5.88 17.82 8.20
N VAL A 104 4.60 17.86 7.79
CA VAL A 104 3.73 16.69 7.69
C VAL A 104 3.14 16.64 6.29
N SER A 105 3.18 15.47 5.65
CA SER A 105 2.61 15.23 4.33
C SER A 105 1.78 13.95 4.32
N ILE A 106 0.82 13.87 3.41
CA ILE A 106 -0.08 12.72 3.26
C ILE A 106 -0.16 12.28 1.79
N ASP A 107 -0.26 10.98 1.58
CA ASP A 107 -0.50 10.36 0.29
C ASP A 107 -1.29 9.04 0.46
N ASN A 108 -1.54 8.35 -0.66
CA ASN A 108 -2.14 7.02 -0.65
C ASN A 108 -1.16 5.96 -0.10
N ASP A 109 -1.71 4.93 0.59
CA ASP A 109 -0.96 3.83 1.22
C ASP A 109 -0.19 2.95 0.21
N ALA A 110 -0.79 2.64 -0.95
CA ALA A 110 -0.11 1.85 -1.99
C ALA A 110 1.04 2.64 -2.63
N ILE A 111 0.89 3.97 -2.81
CA ILE A 111 1.98 4.84 -3.25
C ILE A 111 3.10 4.88 -2.21
N ALA A 112 2.75 5.00 -0.93
CA ALA A 112 3.73 4.94 0.15
C ALA A 112 4.51 3.62 0.10
N ALA A 113 3.82 2.47 0.01
CA ALA A 113 4.48 1.18 -0.10
C ALA A 113 5.38 1.06 -1.34
N ALA A 114 4.94 1.61 -2.49
CA ALA A 114 5.75 1.64 -3.71
C ALA A 114 7.06 2.44 -3.51
N TYR A 115 7.00 3.58 -2.82
CA TYR A 115 8.19 4.37 -2.50
C TYR A 115 9.18 3.62 -1.61
N ALA A 116 8.69 2.88 -0.61
CA ALA A 116 9.54 2.08 0.26
C ALA A 116 10.33 1.03 -0.52
N GLU A 117 9.64 0.26 -1.35
CA GLU A 117 10.27 -0.77 -2.18
C GLU A 117 11.24 -0.17 -3.20
N TYR A 118 10.85 0.91 -3.88
CA TYR A 118 11.72 1.63 -4.81
C TYR A 118 13.00 2.11 -4.15
N GLN A 119 12.90 2.66 -2.92
CA GLN A 119 14.03 3.21 -2.19
C GLN A 119 14.95 2.12 -1.66
N TRP A 120 14.42 1.12 -0.95
CA TRP A 120 15.23 0.22 -0.14
C TRP A 120 15.42 -1.19 -0.73
N THR A 121 14.45 -1.67 -1.52
CA THR A 121 14.58 -2.97 -2.18
C THR A 121 15.31 -2.85 -3.51
N PHE A 122 15.03 -1.80 -4.28
CA PHE A 122 15.60 -1.62 -5.61
C PHE A 122 16.67 -0.52 -5.69
N ASP A 123 17.01 0.15 -4.59
CA ASP A 123 18.04 1.19 -4.54
C ASP A 123 17.87 2.24 -5.67
N ARG A 124 16.61 2.55 -6.01
CA ARG A 124 16.19 3.46 -7.11
C ARG A 124 16.69 3.08 -8.50
N LYS A 125 17.03 1.79 -8.73
CA LYS A 125 17.66 1.33 -9.98
C LYS A 125 16.68 0.80 -11.02
N VAL A 126 15.37 0.77 -10.74
CA VAL A 126 14.33 0.37 -11.68
C VAL A 126 13.63 1.59 -12.25
N GLU A 127 13.37 1.59 -13.56
CA GLU A 127 12.67 2.72 -14.21
C GLU A 127 11.15 2.65 -14.00
N SER A 128 10.59 1.44 -13.96
CA SER A 128 9.15 1.21 -13.85
C SER A 128 8.85 0.13 -12.81
N LEU A 129 8.25 0.55 -11.69
CA LEU A 129 7.83 -0.32 -10.60
C LEU A 129 6.32 -0.20 -10.41
N VAL A 130 5.66 -1.33 -10.23
CA VAL A 130 4.28 -1.36 -9.76
C VAL A 130 4.21 -2.10 -8.42
N MET A 131 3.62 -1.46 -7.43
CA MET A 131 3.25 -2.06 -6.15
C MET A 131 1.81 -2.54 -6.23
N VAL A 132 1.58 -3.81 -5.87
CA VAL A 132 0.26 -4.40 -5.71
C VAL A 132 0.11 -4.86 -4.27
N THR A 133 -0.69 -4.16 -3.48
CA THR A 133 -0.95 -4.51 -2.09
C THR A 133 -2.19 -5.38 -2.00
N LEU A 134 -2.01 -6.63 -1.56
CA LEU A 134 -3.06 -7.63 -1.40
C LEU A 134 -3.40 -7.75 0.09
N GLY A 135 -4.38 -6.98 0.53
CA GLY A 135 -4.85 -6.92 1.91
C GLY A 135 -6.36 -7.10 2.01
N THR A 136 -7.03 -6.29 2.82
CA THR A 136 -8.50 -6.22 2.92
C THR A 136 -9.11 -5.87 1.55
N GLY A 137 -8.45 -4.97 0.83
CA GLY A 137 -8.70 -4.64 -0.58
C GLY A 137 -7.45 -4.90 -1.43
N ILE A 138 -7.45 -4.35 -2.65
CA ILE A 138 -6.32 -4.36 -3.58
C ILE A 138 -5.92 -2.92 -3.90
N GLY A 139 -4.74 -2.50 -3.41
CA GLY A 139 -4.13 -1.23 -3.83
C GLY A 139 -3.12 -1.46 -4.95
N VAL A 140 -3.12 -0.58 -5.95
CA VAL A 140 -2.16 -0.61 -7.06
C VAL A 140 -1.53 0.77 -7.23
N ALA A 141 -0.22 0.85 -7.14
CA ALA A 141 0.51 2.09 -7.36
C ALA A 141 1.68 1.89 -8.32
N GLY A 142 1.73 2.67 -9.39
CA GLY A 142 2.84 2.68 -10.33
C GLY A 142 3.82 3.81 -10.05
N LEU A 143 5.11 3.52 -10.13
CA LEU A 143 6.19 4.51 -10.18
C LEU A 143 6.92 4.40 -11.52
N ARG A 144 7.16 5.55 -12.17
CA ARG A 144 8.02 5.64 -13.34
C ARG A 144 9.13 6.65 -13.06
N ASN A 145 10.38 6.20 -13.12
CA ASN A 145 11.56 6.99 -12.75
C ASN A 145 11.41 7.62 -11.33
N GLY A 146 10.89 6.85 -10.39
CA GLY A 146 10.64 7.28 -9.02
C GLY A 146 9.46 8.24 -8.83
N LYS A 147 8.70 8.58 -9.89
CA LYS A 147 7.53 9.44 -9.81
C LYS A 147 6.25 8.62 -9.90
N PRO A 148 5.24 8.88 -9.06
CA PRO A 148 4.00 8.12 -9.09
C PRO A 148 3.18 8.44 -10.35
N VAL A 149 2.58 7.40 -10.92
CA VAL A 149 1.60 7.53 -11.99
C VAL A 149 0.30 8.06 -11.38
N ARG A 150 -0.13 9.24 -11.83
CA ARG A 150 -1.31 9.95 -11.31
C ARG A 150 -2.14 10.55 -12.45
N ASN A 151 -3.43 10.80 -12.17
CA ASN A 151 -4.28 11.60 -13.03
C ASN A 151 -4.00 13.11 -12.82
N LEU A 152 -4.68 13.95 -13.60
CA LEU A 152 -4.53 15.43 -13.52
C LEU A 152 -4.96 16.02 -12.17
N LYS A 153 -5.71 15.28 -11.35
CA LYS A 153 -6.11 15.71 -10.00
C LYS A 153 -5.07 15.30 -8.94
N GLY A 154 -4.05 14.53 -9.33
CA GLY A 154 -3.03 14.00 -8.42
C GLY A 154 -3.41 12.67 -7.77
N GLU A 155 -4.54 12.06 -8.15
CA GLU A 155 -4.99 10.77 -7.66
C GLU A 155 -4.28 9.64 -8.40
N HIS A 156 -3.99 8.51 -7.72
CA HIS A 156 -3.48 7.31 -8.38
C HIS A 156 -4.64 6.51 -9.03
N PRO A 157 -4.36 5.69 -10.06
CA PRO A 157 -5.37 4.83 -10.65
C PRO A 157 -5.88 3.77 -9.67
N GLU A 158 -7.19 3.64 -9.54
CA GLU A 158 -7.86 2.60 -8.73
C GLU A 158 -7.90 1.26 -9.49
N SER A 159 -6.75 0.77 -9.93
CA SER A 159 -6.65 -0.43 -10.77
C SER A 159 -6.97 -1.73 -10.03
N GLY A 160 -7.06 -1.72 -8.70
CA GLY A 160 -7.58 -2.82 -7.91
C GLY A 160 -9.05 -3.15 -8.22
N HIS A 161 -9.79 -2.17 -8.77
CA HIS A 161 -11.19 -2.32 -9.19
C HIS A 161 -11.36 -2.69 -10.67
N THR A 162 -10.32 -3.16 -11.34
CA THR A 162 -10.41 -3.66 -12.70
C THR A 162 -11.38 -4.86 -12.80
N PRO A 163 -12.26 -4.92 -13.81
CA PRO A 163 -13.11 -6.08 -14.04
C PRO A 163 -12.27 -7.28 -14.52
N ILE A 164 -12.53 -8.46 -13.95
CA ILE A 164 -11.92 -9.72 -14.35
C ILE A 164 -12.99 -10.78 -14.70
N PRO A 165 -12.68 -11.78 -15.55
CA PRO A 165 -13.64 -12.81 -15.91
C PRO A 165 -13.88 -13.82 -14.79
N GLY A 166 -15.02 -14.50 -14.86
CA GLY A 166 -15.29 -15.71 -14.05
C GLY A 166 -15.77 -15.46 -12.62
N ILE A 167 -16.02 -14.22 -12.24
CA ILE A 167 -16.67 -13.88 -10.97
C ILE A 167 -17.91 -13.03 -11.20
N ASN A 168 -18.83 -13.10 -10.25
CA ASN A 168 -20.02 -12.26 -10.18
C ASN A 168 -20.30 -11.97 -8.69
N HIS A 169 -19.52 -11.02 -8.12
CA HIS A 169 -19.66 -10.57 -6.76
C HIS A 169 -19.74 -9.05 -6.73
N PRO A 170 -20.83 -8.48 -6.21
CA PRO A 170 -20.99 -7.02 -6.14
C PRO A 170 -19.86 -6.39 -5.33
N CYS A 171 -19.31 -5.29 -5.87
CA CYS A 171 -18.33 -4.46 -5.22
C CYS A 171 -18.92 -3.08 -4.94
N TYR A 172 -18.50 -2.45 -3.86
CA TYR A 172 -18.90 -1.06 -3.54
C TYR A 172 -18.53 -0.06 -4.64
N CYS A 173 -17.56 -0.39 -5.52
CA CYS A 173 -17.23 0.42 -6.69
C CYS A 173 -18.28 0.36 -7.81
N GLY A 174 -19.33 -0.48 -7.69
CA GLY A 174 -20.40 -0.65 -8.67
C GLY A 174 -20.12 -1.68 -9.78
N ILE A 175 -19.01 -2.43 -9.71
CA ILE A 175 -18.65 -3.47 -10.68
C ILE A 175 -18.87 -4.85 -10.05
N ASP A 176 -19.64 -5.72 -10.72
CA ASP A 176 -19.98 -7.07 -10.20
C ASP A 176 -18.84 -8.09 -10.36
N ASN A 177 -17.88 -7.85 -11.24
CA ASN A 177 -16.74 -8.71 -11.51
C ASN A 177 -15.39 -8.04 -11.16
N CYS A 178 -15.38 -7.29 -10.09
CA CYS A 178 -14.21 -6.53 -9.62
C CYS A 178 -13.10 -7.45 -9.12
N TRP A 179 -11.87 -7.20 -9.57
CA TRP A 179 -10.67 -7.95 -9.17
C TRP A 179 -10.48 -8.00 -7.65
N GLU A 180 -10.74 -6.89 -6.95
CA GLU A 180 -10.64 -6.83 -5.49
C GLU A 180 -11.52 -7.88 -4.80
N GLN A 181 -12.73 -8.15 -5.32
CA GLN A 181 -13.63 -9.13 -4.73
C GLN A 181 -13.14 -10.58 -4.86
N ALA A 182 -12.24 -10.85 -5.81
CA ALA A 182 -11.71 -12.17 -6.09
C ALA A 182 -10.30 -12.42 -5.53
N ALA A 183 -9.43 -11.40 -5.57
CA ALA A 183 -8.00 -11.55 -5.27
C ALA A 183 -7.53 -10.73 -4.04
N SER A 184 -8.43 -10.12 -3.27
CA SER A 184 -8.12 -9.63 -1.92
C SER A 184 -8.11 -10.78 -0.91
N ARG A 185 -7.78 -10.46 0.36
CA ARG A 185 -7.91 -11.42 1.47
C ARG A 185 -9.33 -11.98 1.57
N LYS A 186 -10.37 -11.16 1.39
CA LYS A 186 -11.76 -11.61 1.39
C LYS A 186 -12.03 -12.61 0.25
N GLY A 187 -11.44 -12.41 -0.92
CA GLY A 187 -11.52 -13.36 -2.03
C GLY A 187 -10.88 -14.70 -1.69
N LEU A 188 -9.71 -14.69 -1.05
CA LEU A 188 -9.05 -15.90 -0.57
C LEU A 188 -9.90 -16.64 0.49
N GLU A 189 -10.44 -15.93 1.47
CA GLU A 189 -11.31 -16.48 2.51
C GLU A 189 -12.55 -17.16 1.89
N LYS A 190 -13.20 -16.56 0.89
CA LYS A 190 -14.31 -17.19 0.16
C LYS A 190 -13.92 -18.50 -0.53
N LEU A 191 -12.74 -18.54 -1.15
CA LEU A 191 -12.25 -19.77 -1.78
C LEU A 191 -11.96 -20.85 -0.72
N GLN A 192 -11.44 -20.46 0.44
CA GLN A 192 -11.22 -21.38 1.58
C GLN A 192 -12.54 -21.94 2.16
N GLU A 193 -13.59 -21.11 2.20
CA GLU A 193 -14.94 -21.56 2.58
C GLU A 193 -15.51 -22.59 1.58
N ILE A 194 -15.30 -22.35 0.27
CA ILE A 194 -15.83 -23.23 -0.78
C ILE A 194 -15.08 -24.57 -0.85
N TYR A 195 -13.75 -24.54 -0.79
CA TYR A 195 -12.91 -25.72 -1.06
C TYR A 195 -12.30 -26.34 0.21
N GLY A 196 -12.31 -25.61 1.34
CA GLY A 196 -11.57 -25.97 2.55
C GLY A 196 -10.16 -25.39 2.59
N ASN A 197 -9.71 -24.98 3.78
CA ASN A 197 -8.47 -24.19 3.98
C ASN A 197 -7.20 -24.81 3.39
N ASN A 198 -7.09 -26.15 3.41
CA ASN A 198 -5.89 -26.88 2.96
C ASN A 198 -6.03 -27.47 1.56
N ASN A 199 -7.10 -27.15 0.83
CA ASN A 199 -7.34 -27.71 -0.50
C ASN A 199 -6.46 -27.00 -1.55
N PRO A 200 -5.67 -27.73 -2.37
CA PRO A 200 -4.87 -27.13 -3.43
C PRO A 200 -5.67 -26.31 -4.47
N LEU A 201 -6.97 -26.58 -4.62
CA LEU A 201 -7.84 -25.81 -5.50
C LEU A 201 -7.97 -24.35 -5.05
N VAL A 202 -7.85 -24.04 -3.77
CA VAL A 202 -7.83 -22.66 -3.26
C VAL A 202 -6.73 -21.85 -3.96
N TRP A 203 -5.51 -22.35 -3.93
CA TRP A 203 -4.37 -21.67 -4.54
C TRP A 203 -4.44 -21.63 -6.07
N LYS A 204 -4.98 -22.68 -6.68
CA LYS A 204 -5.16 -22.75 -8.13
C LYS A 204 -6.16 -21.69 -8.62
N GLU A 205 -7.32 -21.59 -8.01
CA GLU A 205 -8.33 -20.58 -8.41
C GLU A 205 -7.88 -19.17 -8.01
N TYR A 206 -7.30 -19.01 -6.82
CA TYR A 206 -6.78 -17.72 -6.39
C TYR A 206 -5.67 -17.21 -7.34
N SER A 207 -4.72 -18.06 -7.74
CA SER A 207 -3.66 -17.68 -8.67
C SER A 207 -4.20 -17.23 -10.03
N LYS A 208 -5.29 -17.84 -10.50
CA LYS A 208 -5.96 -17.43 -11.73
C LYS A 208 -6.54 -16.03 -11.60
N PHE A 209 -7.34 -15.75 -10.56
CA PHE A 209 -7.90 -14.42 -10.33
C PHE A 209 -6.82 -13.36 -10.13
N LEU A 210 -5.77 -13.70 -9.40
CA LEU A 210 -4.62 -12.80 -9.24
C LEU A 210 -3.98 -12.48 -10.59
N SER A 211 -3.76 -13.50 -11.43
CA SER A 211 -3.15 -13.33 -12.75
C SER A 211 -4.01 -12.52 -13.72
N ASP A 212 -5.33 -12.66 -13.67
CA ASP A 212 -6.25 -11.91 -14.54
C ASP A 212 -6.13 -10.40 -14.32
N GLY A 213 -6.04 -9.96 -13.05
CA GLY A 213 -5.81 -8.54 -12.75
C GLY A 213 -4.38 -8.09 -13.06
N LEU A 214 -3.38 -8.92 -12.71
CA LEU A 214 -1.97 -8.61 -13.05
C LEU A 214 -1.78 -8.48 -14.56
N PHE A 215 -2.46 -9.29 -15.38
CA PHE A 215 -2.43 -9.19 -16.83
C PHE A 215 -2.84 -7.78 -17.31
N THR A 216 -3.90 -7.21 -16.75
CA THR A 216 -4.34 -5.85 -17.09
C THR A 216 -3.27 -4.80 -16.69
N ILE A 217 -2.68 -4.94 -15.50
CA ILE A 217 -1.62 -4.05 -15.02
C ILE A 217 -0.38 -4.13 -15.90
N ILE A 218 0.05 -5.34 -16.25
CA ILE A 218 1.24 -5.59 -17.08
C ILE A 218 1.04 -4.96 -18.47
N ASN A 219 -0.06 -5.21 -19.13
CA ASN A 219 -0.30 -4.68 -20.47
C ASN A 219 -0.58 -3.17 -20.49
N GLY A 220 -1.10 -2.60 -19.40
CA GLY A 220 -1.39 -1.16 -19.30
C GLY A 220 -0.22 -0.30 -18.89
N LEU A 221 0.67 -0.79 -18.03
CA LEU A 221 1.76 -0.02 -17.45
C LEU A 221 3.16 -0.49 -17.88
N ASP A 222 3.28 -1.69 -18.44
CA ASP A 222 4.53 -2.33 -18.89
C ASP A 222 5.68 -2.16 -17.85
N PRO A 223 5.52 -2.69 -16.62
CA PRO A 223 6.50 -2.51 -15.57
C PRO A 223 7.69 -3.46 -15.72
N GLU A 224 8.88 -3.02 -15.28
CA GLU A 224 10.05 -3.90 -15.12
C GLU A 224 9.86 -4.86 -13.94
N VAL A 225 9.20 -4.36 -12.88
CA VAL A 225 8.96 -5.11 -11.66
C VAL A 225 7.59 -4.83 -11.09
N ILE A 226 6.91 -5.91 -10.65
CA ILE A 226 5.73 -5.82 -9.81
C ILE A 226 6.09 -6.38 -8.44
N VAL A 227 5.88 -5.58 -7.40
CA VAL A 227 6.06 -6.00 -6.01
C VAL A 227 4.71 -6.38 -5.44
N ILE A 228 4.61 -7.59 -4.93
CA ILE A 228 3.41 -8.12 -4.28
C ILE A 228 3.53 -7.91 -2.77
N GLY A 229 2.74 -7.01 -2.23
CA GLY A 229 2.71 -6.69 -0.81
C GLY A 229 1.38 -7.05 -0.13
N GLY A 230 1.21 -6.55 1.09
CA GLY A 230 0.05 -6.87 1.91
C GLY A 230 0.11 -8.26 2.55
N SER A 231 -0.96 -8.63 3.26
CA SER A 231 -0.97 -9.89 4.04
C SER A 231 -0.89 -11.17 3.20
N ILE A 232 -1.27 -11.10 1.91
CA ILE A 232 -1.22 -12.25 1.00
C ILE A 232 0.21 -12.54 0.53
N SER A 233 1.12 -11.56 0.54
CA SER A 233 2.50 -11.77 0.09
C SER A 233 3.25 -12.88 0.85
N GLN A 234 2.84 -13.18 2.10
CA GLN A 234 3.39 -14.29 2.87
C GLN A 234 3.17 -15.67 2.21
N TYR A 235 2.18 -15.78 1.33
CA TYR A 235 1.86 -17.00 0.58
C TYR A 235 2.48 -17.04 -0.82
N TRP A 236 3.39 -16.11 -1.15
CA TRP A 236 3.95 -15.99 -2.50
C TRP A 236 4.59 -17.28 -2.99
N ASN A 237 5.30 -18.01 -2.13
CA ASN A 237 5.90 -19.31 -2.47
C ASN A 237 4.88 -20.35 -2.99
N ASN A 238 3.62 -20.24 -2.58
CA ASN A 238 2.54 -21.13 -3.04
C ASN A 238 1.94 -20.65 -4.36
N LEU A 239 2.11 -19.37 -4.70
CA LEU A 239 1.45 -18.70 -5.82
C LEU A 239 2.36 -18.50 -7.01
N GLU A 240 3.65 -18.21 -6.78
CA GLU A 240 4.59 -17.74 -7.79
C GLU A 240 4.56 -18.57 -9.07
N LYS A 241 4.78 -19.88 -8.97
CA LYS A 241 4.81 -20.77 -10.14
C LYS A 241 3.51 -20.73 -10.92
N MET A 242 2.37 -20.81 -10.22
CA MET A 242 1.05 -20.82 -10.87
C MET A 242 0.72 -19.48 -11.52
N VAL A 243 1.12 -18.38 -10.90
CA VAL A 243 0.92 -17.03 -11.46
C VAL A 243 1.75 -16.88 -12.74
N TYR A 244 3.03 -17.25 -12.74
CA TYR A 244 3.85 -17.23 -13.96
C TYR A 244 3.31 -18.15 -15.06
N GLU A 245 2.81 -19.34 -14.74
CA GLU A 245 2.19 -20.26 -15.69
C GLU A 245 0.92 -19.65 -16.31
N ASN A 246 0.10 -18.97 -15.50
CA ASN A 246 -1.12 -18.30 -15.99
C ASN A 246 -0.78 -17.09 -16.87
N LEU A 247 0.19 -16.28 -16.49
CA LEU A 247 0.62 -15.09 -17.22
C LEU A 247 1.34 -15.44 -18.53
N GLY A 248 2.21 -16.46 -18.52
CA GLY A 248 3.04 -16.83 -19.67
C GLY A 248 2.32 -17.18 -20.95
N ARG A 249 0.99 -17.35 -20.90
CA ARG A 249 0.15 -17.65 -22.06
C ARG A 249 -0.35 -16.40 -22.79
N ASN A 250 -0.25 -15.22 -22.18
CA ASN A 250 -1.01 -14.04 -22.63
C ASN A 250 -0.25 -12.70 -22.59
N ILE A 251 1.03 -12.67 -22.22
CA ILE A 251 1.78 -11.41 -22.10
C ILE A 251 2.41 -11.05 -23.44
N TYR A 252 2.08 -9.87 -23.95
CA TYR A 252 2.74 -9.24 -25.12
C TYR A 252 4.00 -8.48 -24.72
N SER A 253 4.13 -8.12 -23.45
CA SER A 253 5.23 -7.30 -22.97
C SER A 253 6.43 -8.13 -22.50
N SER A 254 7.52 -7.44 -22.36
CA SER A 254 8.90 -7.89 -22.32
C SER A 254 9.20 -9.16 -21.50
N SER A 255 10.15 -9.94 -22.01
CA SER A 255 10.80 -11.10 -21.38
C SER A 255 11.54 -10.80 -20.05
N SER A 256 11.43 -9.57 -19.51
CA SER A 256 12.19 -9.09 -18.34
C SER A 256 11.35 -8.80 -17.10
N LEU A 257 10.02 -8.95 -17.15
CA LEU A 257 9.15 -8.71 -16.00
C LEU A 257 9.52 -9.60 -14.81
N LYS A 258 9.69 -8.98 -13.64
CA LYS A 258 9.88 -9.67 -12.37
C LYS A 258 8.67 -9.47 -11.46
N LEU A 259 8.15 -10.57 -10.92
CA LEU A 259 7.17 -10.54 -9.84
C LEU A 259 7.90 -10.95 -8.56
N VAL A 260 7.88 -10.11 -7.54
CA VAL A 260 8.60 -10.37 -6.29
C VAL A 260 7.73 -10.04 -5.08
N PRO A 261 7.83 -10.79 -3.98
CA PRO A 261 7.16 -10.40 -2.75
C PRO A 261 7.84 -9.17 -2.13
N SER A 262 7.06 -8.35 -1.42
CA SER A 262 7.58 -7.23 -0.63
C SER A 262 8.59 -7.73 0.41
N THR A 263 9.74 -7.09 0.49
CA THR A 263 10.78 -7.40 1.48
C THR A 263 10.55 -6.67 2.81
N LEU A 264 9.76 -5.59 2.80
CA LEU A 264 9.43 -4.77 3.96
C LEU A 264 8.18 -5.26 4.71
N GLY A 265 7.52 -6.29 4.18
CA GLY A 265 6.39 -6.94 4.80
C GLY A 265 5.21 -6.00 5.06
N ILE A 266 4.55 -6.19 6.20
CA ILE A 266 3.34 -5.43 6.57
C ILE A 266 3.61 -3.96 6.94
N PHE A 267 4.85 -3.55 7.09
CA PHE A 267 5.25 -2.18 7.39
C PHE A 267 5.68 -1.38 6.16
N ALA A 268 5.64 -1.96 4.95
CA ALA A 268 6.06 -1.26 3.72
C ALA A 268 5.37 0.10 3.55
N GLY A 269 4.04 0.19 3.81
CA GLY A 269 3.29 1.43 3.78
C GLY A 269 3.84 2.48 4.76
N ALA A 270 4.09 2.09 6.02
CA ALA A 270 4.64 3.01 7.02
C ALA A 270 6.07 3.44 6.69
N PHE A 271 6.95 2.52 6.25
CA PHE A 271 8.29 2.88 5.80
C PHE A 271 8.24 3.91 4.65
N GLY A 272 7.41 3.68 3.65
CA GLY A 272 7.26 4.58 2.51
C GLY A 272 6.60 5.90 2.89
N ALA A 273 5.65 5.89 3.80
CA ALA A 273 5.05 7.10 4.32
C ALA A 273 6.12 8.05 4.89
N ALA A 274 7.12 7.54 5.60
CA ALA A 274 8.22 8.35 6.13
C ALA A 274 9.03 9.09 5.04
N LEU A 275 8.93 8.69 3.76
CA LEU A 275 9.60 9.35 2.62
C LEU A 275 8.74 10.42 1.95
N ILE A 276 7.41 10.42 2.16
CA ILE A 276 6.48 11.33 1.47
C ILE A 276 6.86 12.81 1.64
N PRO A 277 7.27 13.31 2.83
CA PRO A 277 7.65 14.71 2.98
C PRO A 277 8.82 15.15 2.09
N ASP A 278 9.81 14.29 1.89
CA ASP A 278 10.96 14.60 1.02
C ASP A 278 10.56 14.63 -0.45
N ILE A 279 9.68 13.71 -0.85
CA ILE A 279 9.22 13.58 -2.23
C ILE A 279 8.30 14.77 -2.60
N ALA A 280 7.43 15.17 -1.67
CA ALA A 280 6.55 16.32 -1.87
C ALA A 280 7.31 17.64 -2.05
N GLN A 281 8.54 17.77 -1.56
CA GLN A 281 9.41 18.92 -1.76
C GLN A 281 10.15 18.90 -3.11
N SER A 282 10.16 17.75 -3.81
CA SER A 282 10.90 17.54 -5.06
C SER A 282 10.02 17.68 -6.31
N ILE A 283 8.72 17.92 -6.15
CA ILE A 283 7.72 18.13 -7.19
C ILE A 283 7.33 19.59 -7.28
#